data_745e1dae477adcf51b69b348cd19fa7b
#
_entry.id   745e1dae477adcf51b69b348cd19fa7b
#
_cell.length_a   1.000
_cell.length_b   1.000
_cell.length_c   1.000
_cell.angle_alpha   90.00
_cell.angle_beta   90.00
_cell.angle_gamma   90.00
#
_symmetry.space_group_name_H-M   'P 1'
#
loop_
_entity.id
_entity.type
_entity.pdbx_description
1 polymer ?
#
loop_
_entity_poly.entity_id
_entity_poly.type
_entity_poly.pdbx_seq_one_letter_code
_entity_poly.pdbx_strand_id
1 'polypeptide(L)'
;MRRIVLFAALFLILFQVKAELKLPKVFADHMVLQRGQEIPVWGEADPRQWVNVTFQGKKYRAKADKEGKWMLKMDAFPKGGPYILSINTKKESKVLENVMMGDV
;
A
#
# COMPACT_ATOMS: atom_id res chain seq x y z
N MET A 1 24.37 38.20 -6.47
CA MET A 1 23.45 37.53 -7.36
C MET A 1 23.72 36.03 -7.48
N ARG A 2 24.94 35.61 -7.74
CA ARG A 2 25.26 34.17 -7.82
C ARG A 2 24.95 33.38 -6.55
N ARG A 3 25.12 34.00 -5.38
CA ARG A 3 24.85 33.37 -4.09
C ARG A 3 23.37 33.09 -3.86
N ILE A 4 22.49 33.94 -4.40
CA ILE A 4 21.04 33.77 -4.28
C ILE A 4 20.55 32.56 -5.06
N VAL A 5 21.13 32.32 -6.25
CA VAL A 5 20.78 31.18 -7.09
C VAL A 5 21.18 29.86 -6.43
N LEU A 6 22.37 29.81 -5.83
CA LEU A 6 22.83 28.63 -5.08
C LEU A 6 21.94 28.34 -3.86
N PHE A 7 21.51 29.36 -3.18
CA PHE A 7 20.61 29.24 -2.02
C PHE A 7 19.25 28.66 -2.42
N ALA A 8 18.69 29.13 -3.54
CA ALA A 8 17.41 28.64 -4.03
C ALA A 8 17.49 27.16 -4.42
N ALA A 9 18.57 26.72 -5.07
CA ALA A 9 18.76 25.33 -5.45
C ALA A 9 18.86 24.43 -4.21
N LEU A 10 19.59 24.85 -3.18
CA LEU A 10 19.73 24.09 -1.95
C LEU A 10 18.40 23.99 -1.20
N PHE A 11 17.62 25.05 -1.20
CA PHE A 11 16.31 25.10 -0.57
C PHE A 11 15.31 24.15 -1.24
N LEU A 12 15.34 24.06 -2.57
CA LEU A 12 14.48 23.14 -3.31
C LEU A 12 14.76 21.66 -2.97
N ILE A 13 16.03 21.32 -2.75
CA ILE A 13 16.41 19.94 -2.40
C ILE A 13 15.83 19.56 -1.04
N LEU A 14 15.74 20.49 -0.09
CA LEU A 14 15.23 20.22 1.26
C LEU A 14 13.72 19.90 1.30
N PHE A 15 12.98 20.24 0.25
CA PHE A 15 11.53 20.00 0.17
C PHE A 15 11.14 18.73 -0.57
N GLN A 16 12.10 17.93 -0.99
CA GLN A 16 11.81 16.64 -1.62
C GLN A 16 11.54 15.59 -0.56
N VAL A 17 10.35 15.66 0.02
CA VAL A 17 9.88 14.65 0.98
C VAL A 17 9.11 13.59 0.20
N LYS A 18 9.50 12.34 0.37
CA LYS A 18 8.79 11.20 -0.23
C LYS A 18 7.89 10.58 0.83
N ALA A 19 6.65 10.31 0.45
CA ALA A 19 5.75 9.56 1.29
C ALA A 19 6.17 8.09 1.32
N GLU A 20 5.95 7.42 2.43
CA GLU A 20 6.17 5.98 2.55
C GLU A 20 4.86 5.22 2.34
N LEU A 21 4.98 3.94 2.03
CA LEU A 21 3.83 3.06 1.95
C LEU A 21 3.22 2.91 3.34
N LYS A 22 1.97 3.31 3.49
CA LYS A 22 1.24 3.23 4.75
C LYS A 22 -0.04 2.46 4.59
N LEU A 23 -0.35 1.64 5.58
CA LEU A 23 -1.60 0.90 5.65
C LEU A 23 -2.39 1.35 6.88
N PRO A 24 -3.74 1.39 6.79
CA PRO A 24 -4.56 1.58 7.98
C PRO A 24 -4.28 0.48 9.01
N LYS A 25 -4.49 0.78 10.27
CA LYS A 25 -4.23 -0.18 11.36
C LYS A 25 -5.09 -1.45 11.28
N VAL A 26 -6.19 -1.40 10.58
CA VAL A 26 -7.05 -2.56 10.36
C VAL A 26 -6.33 -3.67 9.59
N PHE A 27 -5.34 -3.31 8.76
CA PHE A 27 -4.51 -4.28 8.05
C PHE A 27 -3.27 -4.59 8.89
N ALA A 28 -3.25 -5.76 9.48
CA ALA A 28 -2.17 -6.17 10.39
C ALA A 28 -2.02 -7.69 10.36
N ASP A 29 -0.92 -8.17 10.91
CA ASP A 29 -0.75 -9.59 11.13
C ASP A 29 -1.91 -10.14 11.96
N HIS A 30 -2.28 -11.38 11.72
CA HIS A 30 -3.34 -12.09 12.42
C HIS A 30 -4.75 -11.55 12.17
N MET A 31 -4.93 -10.68 11.18
CA MET A 31 -6.26 -10.17 10.84
C MET A 31 -7.14 -11.24 10.23
N VAL A 32 -8.44 -11.04 10.34
CA VAL A 32 -9.47 -11.88 9.70
C VAL A 32 -10.17 -11.02 8.65
N LEU A 33 -10.22 -11.52 7.42
CA LEU A 33 -10.93 -10.87 6.31
C LEU A 33 -12.25 -11.62 6.09
N GLN A 34 -13.31 -10.89 5.78
CA GLN A 34 -14.63 -11.48 5.57
C GLN A 34 -14.63 -12.37 4.33
N ARG A 35 -14.95 -13.64 4.50
CA ARG A 35 -15.09 -14.58 3.40
C ARG A 35 -16.29 -14.27 2.52
N GLY A 36 -16.25 -14.70 1.27
CA GLY A 36 -17.41 -14.70 0.38
C GLY A 36 -17.80 -13.36 -0.19
N GLN A 37 -17.01 -12.32 0.02
CA GLN A 37 -17.27 -11.00 -0.59
C GLN A 37 -15.97 -10.32 -0.97
N GLU A 38 -16.06 -9.39 -1.90
CA GLU A 38 -14.89 -8.61 -2.32
C GLU A 38 -14.27 -7.90 -1.14
N ILE A 39 -12.94 -7.79 -1.16
CA ILE A 39 -12.17 -7.24 -0.05
C ILE A 39 -11.51 -5.96 -0.50
N PRO A 40 -11.91 -4.80 0.03
CA PRO A 40 -11.21 -3.55 -0.25
C PRO A 40 -9.89 -3.50 0.52
N VAL A 41 -8.85 -3.09 -0.17
CA VAL A 41 -7.52 -2.85 0.42
C VAL A 41 -7.10 -1.45 -0.01
N TRP A 42 -6.65 -0.65 0.94
CA TRP A 42 -6.31 0.75 0.66
C TRP A 42 -5.17 1.22 1.55
N GLY A 43 -4.63 2.38 1.20
CA GLY A 43 -3.57 2.99 1.97
C GLY A 43 -3.03 4.24 1.31
N GLU A 44 -1.80 4.56 1.65
CA GLU A 44 -1.09 5.71 1.12
C GLU A 44 0.28 5.27 0.59
N ALA A 45 0.76 5.98 -0.43
CA ALA A 45 2.06 5.77 -1.05
C ALA A 45 2.53 7.09 -1.66
N ASP A 46 3.66 7.08 -2.35
CA ASP A 46 4.07 8.26 -3.13
C ASP A 46 2.99 8.57 -4.19
N PRO A 47 2.72 9.86 -4.46
CA PRO A 47 1.76 10.21 -5.51
C PRO A 47 2.06 9.49 -6.83
N ARG A 48 1.02 8.96 -7.45
CA ARG A 48 1.07 8.28 -8.75
C ARG A 48 1.93 7.02 -8.79
N GLN A 49 2.35 6.51 -7.65
CA GLN A 49 3.10 5.27 -7.55
C GLN A 49 2.16 4.06 -7.72
N TRP A 50 2.63 3.03 -8.41
CA TRP A 50 1.93 1.77 -8.49
C TRP A 50 2.11 0.96 -7.22
N VAL A 51 1.02 0.44 -6.71
CA VAL A 51 0.99 -0.45 -5.55
C VAL A 51 0.53 -1.83 -6.01
N ASN A 52 1.30 -2.84 -5.68
CA ASN A 52 1.01 -4.22 -6.04
C ASN A 52 0.61 -4.99 -4.79
N VAL A 53 -0.43 -5.79 -4.90
CA VAL A 53 -0.93 -6.64 -3.81
C VAL A 53 -0.97 -8.07 -4.33
N THR A 54 -0.44 -9.00 -3.55
CA THR A 54 -0.47 -10.43 -3.86
C THR A 54 -1.13 -11.17 -2.71
N PHE A 55 -2.14 -11.96 -3.04
CA PHE A 55 -2.87 -12.74 -2.06
C PHE A 55 -3.35 -14.05 -2.68
N GLN A 56 -3.04 -15.16 -2.06
CA GLN A 56 -3.42 -16.50 -2.54
C GLN A 56 -3.10 -16.72 -4.01
N GLY A 57 -1.91 -16.29 -4.45
CA GLY A 57 -1.46 -16.45 -5.83
C GLY A 57 -2.06 -15.46 -6.82
N LYS A 58 -2.97 -14.62 -6.42
CA LYS A 58 -3.55 -13.58 -7.28
C LYS A 58 -2.84 -12.26 -7.07
N LYS A 59 -2.67 -11.53 -8.15
CA LYS A 59 -1.98 -10.24 -8.16
C LYS A 59 -2.94 -9.13 -8.53
N TYR A 60 -2.87 -8.04 -7.77
CA TYR A 60 -3.71 -6.86 -7.97
C TYR A 60 -2.82 -5.62 -8.01
N ARG A 61 -3.27 -4.59 -8.68
CA ARG A 61 -2.54 -3.33 -8.78
C ARG A 61 -3.49 -2.16 -8.64
N ALA A 62 -3.00 -1.10 -8.01
CA ALA A 62 -3.67 0.18 -8.01
C ALA A 62 -2.62 1.27 -8.11
N LYS A 63 -2.98 2.39 -8.72
CA LYS A 63 -2.12 3.55 -8.81
C LYS A 63 -2.56 4.56 -7.77
N ALA A 64 -1.62 5.03 -6.95
CA ALA A 64 -1.91 6.11 -6.01
C ALA A 64 -2.29 7.38 -6.79
N ASP A 65 -3.22 8.14 -6.26
CA ASP A 65 -3.63 9.39 -6.87
C ASP A 65 -2.61 10.50 -6.60
N LYS A 66 -2.92 11.72 -7.01
CA LYS A 66 -2.02 12.86 -6.81
C LYS A 66 -1.78 13.21 -5.34
N GLU A 67 -2.63 12.71 -4.46
CA GLU A 67 -2.49 12.89 -3.01
C GLU A 67 -1.84 11.68 -2.32
N GLY A 68 -1.46 10.67 -3.10
CA GLY A 68 -0.84 9.47 -2.59
C GLY A 68 -1.81 8.43 -2.06
N LYS A 69 -3.10 8.55 -2.32
CA LYS A 69 -4.10 7.59 -1.86
C LYS A 69 -4.37 6.54 -2.92
N TRP A 70 -4.47 5.29 -2.50
CA TRP A 70 -4.77 4.18 -3.38
C TRP A 70 -5.80 3.25 -2.76
N MET A 71 -6.53 2.56 -3.61
CA MET A 71 -7.50 1.56 -3.21
C MET A 71 -7.67 0.54 -4.32
N LEU A 72 -7.84 -0.71 -3.94
CA LEU A 72 -8.24 -1.77 -4.86
C LEU A 72 -9.18 -2.73 -4.15
N LYS A 73 -9.82 -3.59 -4.93
CA LYS A 73 -10.68 -4.64 -4.40
C LYS A 73 -10.14 -5.99 -4.83
N MET A 74 -9.93 -6.86 -3.87
CA MET A 74 -9.58 -8.25 -4.14
C MET A 74 -10.85 -9.07 -4.33
N ASP A 75 -10.73 -10.19 -5.02
CA ASP A 75 -11.84 -11.11 -5.23
C ASP A 75 -12.37 -11.68 -3.92
N ALA A 76 -13.56 -12.21 -3.97
CA ALA A 76 -14.10 -12.98 -2.86
C ALA A 76 -13.35 -14.31 -2.76
N PHE A 77 -12.99 -14.69 -1.54
CA PHE A 77 -12.32 -15.95 -1.26
C PHE A 77 -13.13 -16.77 -0.26
N PRO A 78 -13.07 -18.10 -0.34
CA PRO A 78 -13.71 -18.95 0.65
C PRO A 78 -12.95 -18.94 1.98
N LYS A 79 -13.60 -19.48 3.01
CA LYS A 79 -12.98 -19.66 4.31
C LYS A 79 -11.66 -20.44 4.18
N GLY A 80 -10.66 -20.03 4.92
CA GLY A 80 -9.37 -20.70 4.91
C GLY A 80 -8.28 -19.85 5.55
N GLY A 81 -7.07 -20.36 5.43
CA GLY A 81 -5.87 -19.73 5.95
C GLY A 81 -5.09 -20.66 6.87
N PRO A 82 -3.97 -20.21 7.46
CA PRO A 82 -3.44 -18.85 7.34
C PRO A 82 -2.79 -18.55 6.00
N TYR A 83 -2.87 -17.31 5.57
CA TYR A 83 -2.29 -16.84 4.32
C TYR A 83 -1.38 -15.64 4.57
N ILE A 84 -0.59 -15.31 3.56
CA ILE A 84 0.26 -14.12 3.54
C ILE A 84 -0.33 -13.12 2.55
N LEU A 85 -0.48 -11.87 2.98
CA LEU A 85 -0.85 -10.76 2.12
C LEU A 85 0.37 -9.86 1.94
N SER A 86 0.83 -9.73 0.71
CA SER A 86 1.98 -8.89 0.38
C SER A 86 1.53 -7.63 -0.31
N ILE A 87 2.05 -6.49 0.12
CA ILE A 87 1.77 -5.19 -0.47
C ILE A 87 3.10 -4.52 -0.74
N ASN A 88 3.37 -4.18 -1.99
CA ASN A 88 4.66 -3.60 -2.33
C ASN A 88 4.58 -2.52 -3.40
N THR A 89 5.53 -1.64 -3.33
CA THR A 89 5.84 -0.64 -4.35
C THR A 89 7.25 -0.92 -4.86
N LYS A 90 7.76 -0.10 -5.76
CA LYS A 90 9.16 -0.22 -6.20
C LYS A 90 10.17 -0.03 -5.07
N LYS A 91 9.79 0.67 -4.01
CA LYS A 91 10.70 1.07 -2.94
C LYS A 91 10.52 0.29 -1.67
N GLU A 92 9.34 -0.23 -1.41
CA GLU A 92 8.98 -0.84 -0.13
C GLU A 92 8.16 -2.09 -0.32
N SER A 93 8.26 -2.97 0.66
CA SER A 93 7.42 -4.17 0.72
C SER A 93 6.92 -4.34 2.16
N LYS A 94 5.63 -4.61 2.29
CA LYS A 94 5.01 -4.98 3.56
C LYS A 94 4.38 -6.34 3.43
N VAL A 95 4.63 -7.18 4.41
CA VAL A 95 4.11 -8.55 4.44
C VAL A 95 3.29 -8.72 5.70
N LEU A 96 2.02 -9.08 5.52
CA LEU A 96 1.12 -9.37 6.62
C LEU A 96 0.95 -10.88 6.72
N GLU A 97 1.26 -11.41 7.89
CA GLU A 97 1.28 -12.86 8.14
C GLU A 97 0.03 -13.32 8.89
N ASN A 98 -0.22 -14.59 8.79
CA ASN A 98 -1.32 -15.26 9.50
C ASN A 98 -2.67 -14.59 9.23
N VAL A 99 -2.93 -14.28 7.97
CA VAL A 99 -4.20 -13.69 7.52
C VAL A 99 -5.21 -14.81 7.31
N MET A 100 -6.36 -14.70 7.95
CA MET A 100 -7.41 -15.69 7.85
C MET A 100 -8.57 -15.15 7.03
N MET A 101 -9.20 -16.04 6.27
CA MET A 101 -10.50 -15.78 5.62
C MET A 101 -11.56 -16.47 6.48
N GLY A 102 -12.48 -15.70 7.02
CA GLY A 102 -13.52 -16.21 7.90
C GLY A 102 -14.66 -15.24 8.08
N ASP A 103 -15.37 -15.36 9.16
CA ASP A 103 -16.45 -14.45 9.51
C ASP A 103 -15.94 -13.43 10.54
N VAL A 104 -16.17 -12.18 10.20
CA VAL A 104 -15.74 -11.05 11.02
C VAL A 104 -16.86 -10.61 11.95
#